data_826462636d5a2cccb65bd604f0aefd55
#
_entry.id   826462636d5a2cccb65bd604f0aefd55
#
_cell.length_a   1.000
_cell.length_b   1.000
_cell.length_c   1.000
_cell.angle_alpha   90.00
_cell.angle_beta   90.00
_cell.angle_gamma   90.00
#
_symmetry.space_group_name_H-M   'P 1'
#
loop_
_entity.id
_entity.type
_entity.pdbx_description
1 polymer ?
#
loop_
_entity_poly.entity_id
_entity_poly.type
_entity_poly.pdbx_seq_one_letter_code
_entity_poly.pdbx_strand_id
1 'polypeptide(L)'
;NAWIDAMKTIMEGDDKYSKLELVDVVYGDDEPQKSTDQTAALLQNYKDLKVISAPTTVGIAAAAKYLQDNESACKLTGLGLPSEMVEYTGDDDAHSCPYFYLWDMQGLGKLSAYTTMALVKGDITGALDETFTAGDMGEFTITQADDEGTEVVLGLPLQFTPENVEEYAALY
;
A
#
# COMPACT_ATOMS: atom_id res chain seq x y z
N ASN A 1 11.03 4.63 -10.42
CA ASN A 1 10.29 3.70 -9.55
C ASN A 1 8.85 3.62 -10.07
N ALA A 2 8.46 2.43 -10.55
CA ALA A 2 7.19 2.22 -11.26
C ALA A 2 5.95 2.75 -10.50
N TRP A 3 5.90 2.57 -9.17
CA TRP A 3 4.76 3.06 -8.37
C TRP A 3 4.71 4.58 -8.28
N ILE A 4 5.86 5.24 -8.12
CA ILE A 4 5.92 6.72 -8.11
C ILE A 4 5.52 7.27 -9.46
N ASP A 5 5.96 6.64 -10.55
CA ASP A 5 5.63 7.07 -11.91
C ASP A 5 4.14 6.85 -12.22
N ALA A 6 3.57 5.72 -11.76
CA ALA A 6 2.13 5.45 -11.86
C ALA A 6 1.30 6.48 -11.07
N MET A 7 1.69 6.80 -9.82
CA MET A 7 1.02 7.84 -9.03
C MET A 7 1.05 9.21 -9.72
N LYS A 8 2.20 9.61 -10.26
CA LYS A 8 2.32 10.87 -11.02
C LYS A 8 1.39 10.88 -12.22
N THR A 9 1.41 9.82 -13.02
CA THR A 9 0.55 9.68 -14.21
C THR A 9 -0.93 9.81 -13.85
N ILE A 10 -1.37 9.17 -12.76
CA ILE A 10 -2.76 9.24 -12.29
C ILE A 10 -3.10 10.65 -11.81
N MET A 11 -2.22 11.29 -11.03
CA MET A 11 -2.45 12.65 -10.53
C MET A 11 -2.53 13.69 -11.65
N GLU A 12 -1.77 13.52 -12.72
CA GLU A 12 -1.75 14.41 -13.88
C GLU A 12 -2.91 14.15 -14.85
N GLY A 13 -3.39 12.91 -14.92
CA GLY A 13 -4.37 12.46 -15.91
C GLY A 13 -5.83 12.52 -15.46
N ASP A 14 -6.14 12.78 -14.18
CA ASP A 14 -7.50 12.79 -13.64
C ASP A 14 -7.78 14.08 -12.86
N ASP A 15 -8.74 14.87 -13.33
CA ASP A 15 -9.19 16.14 -12.73
C ASP A 15 -9.60 16.00 -11.25
N LYS A 16 -9.96 14.80 -10.81
CA LYS A 16 -10.25 14.50 -9.40
C LYS A 16 -9.07 14.85 -8.48
N TYR A 17 -7.85 14.77 -9.00
CA TYR A 17 -6.63 15.08 -8.26
C TYR A 17 -6.10 16.50 -8.49
N SER A 18 -6.82 17.35 -9.24
CA SER A 18 -6.38 18.71 -9.61
C SER A 18 -6.07 19.65 -8.44
N LYS A 19 -6.48 19.28 -7.22
CA LYS A 19 -6.17 20.03 -5.98
C LYS A 19 -4.94 19.50 -5.24
N LEU A 20 -4.32 18.42 -5.72
CA LEU A 20 -3.10 17.84 -5.18
C LEU A 20 -1.90 18.36 -5.94
N GLU A 21 -0.86 18.75 -5.22
CA GLU A 21 0.44 19.15 -5.76
C GLU A 21 1.51 18.21 -5.18
N LEU A 22 2.20 17.49 -6.04
CA LEU A 22 3.37 16.71 -5.64
C LEU A 22 4.57 17.64 -5.56
N VAL A 23 4.97 18.01 -4.36
CA VAL A 23 6.04 19.01 -4.13
C VAL A 23 7.43 18.39 -4.20
N ASP A 24 7.60 17.12 -3.82
CA ASP A 24 8.91 16.45 -3.83
C ASP A 24 8.77 14.92 -3.81
N VAL A 25 9.86 14.24 -4.18
CA VAL A 25 10.05 12.80 -4.04
C VAL A 25 11.43 12.54 -3.45
N VAL A 26 11.48 11.95 -2.27
CA VAL A 26 12.71 11.63 -1.56
C VAL A 26 12.86 10.12 -1.36
N TYR A 27 14.08 9.65 -1.14
CA TYR A 27 14.37 8.22 -1.02
C TYR A 27 14.99 7.89 0.33
N GLY A 28 14.30 7.07 1.11
CA GLY A 28 14.77 6.52 2.39
C GLY A 28 15.62 5.26 2.23
N ASP A 29 15.69 4.69 1.03
CA ASP A 29 16.44 3.47 0.67
C ASP A 29 16.14 2.28 1.60
N ASP A 30 14.92 2.25 2.12
CA ASP A 30 14.43 1.24 3.08
C ASP A 30 15.26 1.18 4.38
N GLU A 31 15.86 2.32 4.75
CA GLU A 31 16.62 2.50 5.99
C GLU A 31 15.85 3.40 6.97
N PRO A 32 15.62 2.96 8.23
CA PRO A 32 14.81 3.72 9.19
C PRO A 32 15.35 5.13 9.47
N GLN A 33 16.65 5.25 9.73
CA GLN A 33 17.26 6.55 10.03
C GLN A 33 17.18 7.50 8.84
N LYS A 34 17.50 7.00 7.63
CA LYS A 34 17.42 7.80 6.43
C LYS A 34 15.99 8.24 6.12
N SER A 35 15.00 7.38 6.31
CA SER A 35 13.58 7.69 6.15
C SER A 35 13.13 8.77 7.14
N THR A 36 13.60 8.70 8.39
CA THR A 36 13.40 9.74 9.40
C THR A 36 14.01 11.07 8.98
N ASP A 37 15.27 11.08 8.53
CA ASP A 37 15.97 12.28 8.10
C ASP A 37 15.29 12.93 6.89
N GLN A 38 14.82 12.13 5.91
CA GLN A 38 14.05 12.62 4.77
C GLN A 38 12.70 13.20 5.19
N THR A 39 12.00 12.56 6.13
CA THR A 39 10.76 13.12 6.68
C THR A 39 10.98 14.47 7.35
N ALA A 40 12.03 14.58 8.16
CA ALA A 40 12.43 15.84 8.78
C ALA A 40 12.73 16.93 7.74
N ALA A 41 13.49 16.59 6.70
CA ALA A 41 13.85 17.50 5.63
C ALA A 41 12.61 17.99 4.84
N LEU A 42 11.66 17.11 4.54
CA LEU A 42 10.39 17.50 3.90
C LEU A 42 9.63 18.53 4.72
N LEU A 43 9.45 18.30 6.03
CA LEU A 43 8.76 19.25 6.92
C LEU A 43 9.54 20.56 7.12
N GLN A 44 10.86 20.52 7.01
CA GLN A 44 11.69 21.71 7.08
C GLN A 44 11.57 22.56 5.83
N ASN A 45 11.55 21.94 4.66
CA ASN A 45 11.53 22.60 3.36
C ASN A 45 10.12 23.05 2.95
N TYR A 46 9.08 22.29 3.31
CA TYR A 46 7.69 22.52 2.91
C TYR A 46 6.81 22.72 4.14
N LYS A 47 6.72 23.97 4.63
CA LYS A 47 6.00 24.30 5.88
C LYS A 47 4.50 24.04 5.83
N ASP A 48 3.91 24.03 4.64
CA ASP A 48 2.50 23.79 4.40
C ASP A 48 2.20 22.37 3.93
N LEU A 49 3.17 21.45 4.03
CA LEU A 49 3.00 20.06 3.65
C LEU A 49 1.83 19.42 4.40
N LYS A 50 0.90 18.82 3.66
CA LYS A 50 -0.31 18.23 4.23
C LYS A 50 -0.23 16.72 4.39
N VAL A 51 0.40 16.05 3.42
CA VAL A 51 0.45 14.59 3.38
C VAL A 51 1.81 14.11 2.88
N ILE A 52 2.30 13.06 3.52
CA ILE A 52 3.41 12.24 3.02
C ILE A 52 2.83 10.88 2.63
N SER A 53 3.22 10.36 1.45
CA SER A 53 2.93 8.99 1.05
C SER A 53 4.22 8.18 1.06
N ALA A 54 4.28 7.15 1.90
CA ALA A 54 5.45 6.28 2.05
C ALA A 54 5.11 4.84 1.62
N PRO A 55 5.49 4.43 0.40
CA PRO A 55 5.09 3.13 -0.16
C PRO A 55 6.05 1.97 0.23
N THR A 56 6.61 2.00 1.44
CA THR A 56 7.40 0.90 2.03
C THR A 56 7.13 0.76 3.52
N THR A 57 7.21 -0.46 4.06
CA THR A 57 6.96 -0.73 5.49
C THR A 57 7.93 0.01 6.40
N VAL A 58 9.21 0.03 6.06
CA VAL A 58 10.24 0.75 6.82
C VAL A 58 10.04 2.27 6.73
N GLY A 59 9.76 2.78 5.53
CA GLY A 59 9.57 4.21 5.31
C GLY A 59 8.35 4.78 6.03
N ILE A 60 7.23 4.05 5.99
CA ILE A 60 5.99 4.52 6.64
C ILE A 60 6.11 4.49 8.17
N ALA A 61 6.70 3.45 8.76
CA ALA A 61 6.88 3.35 10.20
C ALA A 61 7.82 4.45 10.72
N ALA A 62 8.94 4.69 10.04
CA ALA A 62 9.89 5.75 10.40
C ALA A 62 9.25 7.15 10.29
N ALA A 63 8.50 7.41 9.22
CA ALA A 63 7.79 8.67 9.02
C ALA A 63 6.67 8.86 10.06
N ALA A 64 5.88 7.81 10.32
CA ALA A 64 4.80 7.84 11.31
C ALA A 64 5.31 8.24 12.69
N LYS A 65 6.35 7.55 13.14
CA LYS A 65 6.99 7.85 14.42
C LYS A 65 7.50 9.29 14.47
N TYR A 66 8.22 9.74 13.45
CA TYR A 66 8.74 11.10 13.42
C TYR A 66 7.64 12.16 13.48
N LEU A 67 6.58 12.00 12.68
CA LEU A 67 5.45 12.93 12.65
C LEU A 67 4.75 13.00 14.01
N GLN A 68 4.52 11.84 14.65
CA GLN A 68 3.84 11.75 15.94
C GLN A 68 4.70 12.33 17.07
N ASP A 69 5.98 11.96 17.17
CA ASP A 69 6.92 12.45 18.17
C ASP A 69 7.12 14.00 18.10
N ASN A 70 6.89 14.59 16.94
CA ASN A 70 7.02 16.05 16.72
C ASN A 70 5.66 16.77 16.64
N GLU A 71 4.56 16.10 17.01
CA GLU A 71 3.20 16.67 16.99
C GLU A 71 2.86 17.36 15.66
N SER A 72 3.27 16.75 14.55
CA SER A 72 3.13 17.34 13.22
C SER A 72 1.68 17.30 12.74
N ALA A 73 1.20 18.40 12.17
CA ALA A 73 -0.10 18.46 11.52
C ALA A 73 -0.11 17.75 10.14
N CYS A 74 1.06 17.43 9.59
CA CYS A 74 1.18 16.64 8.36
C CYS A 74 0.73 15.20 8.63
N LYS A 75 -0.14 14.67 7.78
CA LYS A 75 -0.63 13.29 7.88
C LYS A 75 0.15 12.36 6.94
N LEU A 76 0.08 11.08 7.24
CA LEU A 76 0.80 10.03 6.54
C LEU A 76 -0.17 9.00 5.94
N THR A 77 0.19 8.45 4.82
CA THR A 77 -0.44 7.24 4.24
C THR A 77 0.62 6.45 3.47
N GLY A 78 0.28 5.29 3.00
CA GLY A 78 1.20 4.47 2.19
C GLY A 78 1.00 2.97 2.39
N LEU A 79 2.09 2.22 2.32
CA LEU A 79 2.12 0.77 2.57
C LEU A 79 2.83 0.47 3.88
N GLY A 80 2.18 -0.29 4.76
CA GLY A 80 2.72 -0.61 6.08
C GLY A 80 2.24 -1.96 6.61
N LEU A 81 2.96 -2.49 7.60
CA LEU A 81 2.53 -3.65 8.38
C LEU A 81 1.62 -3.19 9.52
N PRO A 82 0.42 -3.79 9.68
CA PRO A 82 -0.48 -3.43 10.77
C PRO A 82 0.17 -3.52 12.17
N SER A 83 1.01 -4.54 12.40
CA SER A 83 1.73 -4.72 13.66
C SER A 83 2.71 -3.57 14.01
N GLU A 84 3.25 -2.89 12.98
CA GLU A 84 4.16 -1.75 13.17
C GLU A 84 3.43 -0.41 13.18
N MET A 85 2.24 -0.36 12.58
CA MET A 85 1.50 0.89 12.37
C MET A 85 0.37 1.13 13.39
N VAL A 86 0.01 0.13 14.18
CA VAL A 86 -1.14 0.21 15.09
C VAL A 86 -1.08 1.40 16.05
N GLU A 87 0.10 1.72 16.59
CA GLU A 87 0.28 2.85 17.52
C GLU A 87 0.24 4.24 16.85
N TYR A 88 0.34 4.29 15.52
CA TYR A 88 0.31 5.52 14.73
C TYR A 88 -0.99 5.75 13.99
N THR A 89 -1.91 4.75 14.06
CA THR A 89 -3.15 4.75 13.28
C THR A 89 -4.31 5.30 14.08
N GLY A 90 -4.83 6.45 13.65
CA GLY A 90 -5.95 7.13 14.26
C GLY A 90 -6.45 8.29 13.42
N ASP A 91 -7.69 8.70 13.62
CA ASP A 91 -8.37 9.78 12.90
C ASP A 91 -8.37 11.11 13.67
N ASP A 92 -7.66 11.18 14.79
CA ASP A 92 -7.49 12.36 15.63
C ASP A 92 -6.14 13.06 15.41
N ASP A 93 -5.90 14.13 16.16
CA ASP A 93 -4.68 14.93 16.04
C ASP A 93 -3.46 14.26 16.70
N ALA A 94 -3.67 13.28 17.57
CA ALA A 94 -2.59 12.57 18.26
C ALA A 94 -1.91 11.53 17.34
N HIS A 95 -2.62 11.05 16.31
CA HIS A 95 -2.11 10.03 15.39
C HIS A 95 -1.66 10.62 14.05
N SER A 96 -0.53 10.14 13.57
CA SER A 96 0.06 10.61 12.31
C SER A 96 -0.55 9.99 11.05
N CYS A 97 -1.11 8.78 11.15
CA CYS A 97 -1.57 7.99 10.01
C CYS A 97 -3.05 7.64 10.12
N PRO A 98 -3.97 8.36 9.45
CA PRO A 98 -5.40 8.06 9.52
C PRO A 98 -5.75 6.73 8.85
N TYR A 99 -5.02 6.33 7.82
CA TYR A 99 -5.17 5.06 7.13
C TYR A 99 -3.94 4.74 6.27
N PHE A 100 -3.72 3.46 6.06
CA PHE A 100 -2.66 2.93 5.19
C PHE A 100 -3.13 1.65 4.53
N TYR A 101 -2.29 1.05 3.70
CA TYR A 101 -2.65 -0.11 2.89
C TYR A 101 -1.60 -1.21 2.97
N LEU A 102 -2.03 -2.43 2.68
CA LEU A 102 -1.17 -3.56 2.34
C LEU A 102 -2.00 -4.54 1.50
N TRP A 103 -1.35 -5.41 0.75
CA TRP A 103 -2.04 -6.53 0.09
C TRP A 103 -2.45 -7.60 1.10
N ASP A 104 -3.55 -8.31 0.80
CA ASP A 104 -4.04 -9.41 1.62
C ASP A 104 -3.12 -10.64 1.46
N MET A 105 -2.19 -10.83 2.39
CA MET A 105 -1.23 -11.94 2.37
C MET A 105 -1.93 -13.31 2.51
N GLN A 106 -2.99 -13.39 3.30
CA GLN A 106 -3.75 -14.64 3.45
C GLN A 106 -4.55 -14.97 2.19
N GLY A 107 -5.21 -13.95 1.63
CA GLY A 107 -5.90 -14.07 0.34
C GLY A 107 -4.96 -14.44 -0.79
N LEU A 108 -3.75 -13.86 -0.83
CA LEU A 108 -2.72 -14.22 -1.81
C LEU A 108 -2.32 -15.71 -1.70
N GLY A 109 -2.10 -16.20 -0.48
CA GLY A 109 -1.80 -17.61 -0.24
C GLY A 109 -2.92 -18.53 -0.66
N LYS A 110 -4.18 -18.19 -0.33
CA LYS A 110 -5.36 -18.94 -0.76
C LYS A 110 -5.51 -18.97 -2.28
N LEU A 111 -5.43 -17.80 -2.91
CA LEU A 111 -5.56 -17.68 -4.37
C LEU A 111 -4.48 -18.48 -5.09
N SER A 112 -3.23 -18.40 -4.63
CA SER A 112 -2.12 -19.20 -5.17
C SER A 112 -2.39 -20.70 -5.09
N ALA A 113 -2.93 -21.18 -3.96
CA ALA A 113 -3.29 -22.57 -3.79
C ALA A 113 -4.43 -23.02 -4.73
N TYR A 114 -5.49 -22.23 -4.84
CA TYR A 114 -6.61 -22.52 -5.75
C TYR A 114 -6.20 -22.49 -7.21
N THR A 115 -5.40 -21.50 -7.62
CA THR A 115 -4.85 -21.40 -8.99
C THR A 115 -4.00 -22.63 -9.32
N THR A 116 -3.11 -23.03 -8.40
CA THR A 116 -2.29 -24.23 -8.56
C THR A 116 -3.15 -25.48 -8.70
N MET A 117 -4.18 -25.62 -7.88
CA MET A 117 -5.11 -26.76 -7.97
C MET A 117 -5.87 -26.79 -9.28
N ALA A 118 -6.33 -25.66 -9.79
CA ALA A 118 -7.03 -25.55 -11.06
C ALA A 118 -6.12 -25.98 -12.24
N LEU A 119 -4.86 -25.53 -12.23
CA LEU A 119 -3.85 -25.96 -13.21
C LEU A 119 -3.58 -27.46 -13.15
N VAL A 120 -3.37 -28.04 -11.96
CA VAL A 120 -3.08 -29.46 -11.79
C VAL A 120 -4.24 -30.35 -12.20
N LYS A 121 -5.49 -29.92 -11.97
CA LYS A 121 -6.70 -30.63 -12.40
C LYS A 121 -6.97 -30.49 -13.90
N GLY A 122 -6.37 -29.51 -14.57
CA GLY A 122 -6.64 -29.18 -15.96
C GLY A 122 -7.93 -28.37 -16.15
N ASP A 123 -8.44 -27.73 -15.08
CA ASP A 123 -9.59 -26.83 -15.15
C ASP A 123 -9.21 -25.55 -15.93
N ILE A 124 -7.94 -25.14 -15.85
CA ILE A 124 -7.32 -24.07 -16.63
C ILE A 124 -5.95 -24.52 -17.15
N THR A 125 -5.44 -23.83 -18.16
CA THR A 125 -4.09 -24.05 -18.72
C THR A 125 -3.13 -22.89 -18.44
N GLY A 126 -3.63 -21.79 -17.93
CA GLY A 126 -2.91 -20.54 -17.74
C GLY A 126 -3.03 -19.59 -18.95
N ALA A 127 -3.90 -19.91 -19.91
CA ALA A 127 -4.12 -19.06 -21.06
C ALA A 127 -4.95 -17.81 -20.71
N LEU A 128 -4.72 -16.74 -21.46
CA LEU A 128 -5.45 -15.48 -21.33
C LEU A 128 -6.98 -15.72 -21.43
N ASP A 129 -7.74 -14.98 -20.64
CA ASP A 129 -9.21 -15.00 -20.58
C ASP A 129 -9.84 -16.31 -20.03
N GLU A 130 -9.03 -17.30 -19.61
CA GLU A 130 -9.58 -18.43 -18.87
C GLU A 130 -10.09 -17.99 -17.50
N THR A 131 -11.16 -18.62 -17.03
CA THR A 131 -11.77 -18.37 -15.72
C THR A 131 -11.78 -19.64 -14.87
N PHE A 132 -11.70 -19.46 -13.55
CA PHE A 132 -11.85 -20.56 -12.59
C PHE A 132 -12.43 -20.06 -11.27
N THR A 133 -13.04 -20.99 -10.53
CA THR A 133 -13.56 -20.69 -9.19
C THR A 133 -12.48 -20.99 -8.14
N ALA A 134 -12.06 -19.98 -7.40
CA ALA A 134 -11.11 -20.08 -6.30
C ALA A 134 -11.83 -20.32 -4.96
N GLY A 135 -12.56 -21.42 -4.85
CA GLY A 135 -13.28 -21.81 -3.65
C GLY A 135 -14.21 -20.73 -3.11
N ASP A 136 -13.99 -20.31 -1.86
CA ASP A 136 -14.76 -19.26 -1.18
C ASP A 136 -14.38 -17.82 -1.62
N MET A 137 -13.35 -17.66 -2.43
CA MET A 137 -12.91 -16.36 -2.95
C MET A 137 -13.69 -15.93 -4.20
N GLY A 138 -14.46 -16.81 -4.82
CA GLY A 138 -15.24 -16.52 -6.03
C GLY A 138 -14.51 -16.86 -7.34
N GLU A 139 -14.97 -16.24 -8.41
CA GLU A 139 -14.43 -16.44 -9.76
C GLU A 139 -13.29 -15.47 -10.07
N PHE A 140 -12.23 -15.98 -10.67
CA PHE A 140 -11.08 -15.23 -11.14
C PHE A 140 -10.83 -15.47 -12.62
N THR A 141 -10.34 -14.42 -13.28
CA THR A 141 -9.95 -14.47 -14.71
C THR A 141 -8.44 -14.32 -14.83
N ILE A 142 -7.85 -15.08 -15.74
CA ILE A 142 -6.44 -14.95 -16.10
C ILE A 142 -6.29 -13.75 -17.03
N THR A 143 -5.46 -12.79 -16.63
CA THR A 143 -5.23 -11.54 -17.36
C THR A 143 -3.81 -11.47 -17.91
N GLN A 144 -3.57 -10.50 -18.81
CA GLN A 144 -2.25 -10.23 -19.35
C GLN A 144 -1.37 -9.55 -18.30
N ALA A 145 -0.19 -10.11 -18.07
CA ALA A 145 0.84 -9.46 -17.24
C ALA A 145 1.73 -8.51 -18.08
N ASP A 146 2.41 -7.59 -17.41
CA ASP A 146 3.27 -6.59 -18.05
C ASP A 146 4.50 -7.20 -18.77
N ASP A 147 4.90 -8.41 -18.40
CA ASP A 147 6.06 -9.14 -18.94
C ASP A 147 5.74 -10.07 -20.12
N GLU A 148 4.60 -9.88 -20.78
CA GLU A 148 4.05 -10.75 -21.84
C GLU A 148 3.55 -12.12 -21.34
N GLY A 149 3.66 -12.40 -20.02
CA GLY A 149 3.07 -13.58 -19.38
C GLY A 149 1.60 -13.38 -19.05
N THR A 150 1.06 -14.29 -18.25
CA THR A 150 -0.31 -14.18 -17.73
C THR A 150 -0.31 -14.19 -16.20
N GLU A 151 -1.30 -13.55 -15.61
CA GLU A 151 -1.42 -13.42 -14.16
C GLU A 151 -2.86 -13.58 -13.68
N VAL A 152 -3.01 -13.81 -12.39
CA VAL A 152 -4.29 -13.75 -11.67
C VAL A 152 -4.19 -12.64 -10.63
N VAL A 153 -4.97 -11.60 -10.78
CA VAL A 153 -4.95 -10.43 -9.90
C VAL A 153 -5.81 -10.70 -8.67
N LEU A 154 -5.21 -10.61 -7.48
CA LEU A 154 -5.92 -10.84 -6.21
C LEU A 154 -7.06 -9.82 -5.98
N GLY A 155 -6.85 -8.57 -6.37
CA GLY A 155 -7.80 -7.48 -6.19
C GLY A 155 -7.17 -6.24 -5.58
N LEU A 156 -8.00 -5.39 -5.00
CA LEU A 156 -7.55 -4.16 -4.35
C LEU A 156 -6.79 -4.46 -3.05
N PRO A 157 -5.84 -3.60 -2.66
CA PRO A 157 -5.17 -3.72 -1.37
C PRO A 157 -6.17 -3.55 -0.22
N LEU A 158 -5.87 -4.19 0.91
CA LEU A 158 -6.59 -3.96 2.17
C LEU A 158 -6.29 -2.56 2.68
N GLN A 159 -7.33 -1.85 3.12
CA GLN A 159 -7.19 -0.60 3.84
C GLN A 159 -7.25 -0.86 5.34
N PHE A 160 -6.27 -0.34 6.06
CA PHE A 160 -6.24 -0.35 7.51
C PHE A 160 -6.59 1.03 8.05
N THR A 161 -7.51 1.03 9.01
CA THR A 161 -8.06 2.20 9.68
C THR A 161 -8.10 1.93 11.19
N PRO A 162 -8.41 2.93 12.04
CA PRO A 162 -8.53 2.71 13.48
C PRO A 162 -9.50 1.58 13.86
N GLU A 163 -10.52 1.31 13.02
CA GLU A 163 -11.54 0.30 13.31
C GLU A 163 -11.06 -1.14 13.12
N ASN A 164 -10.01 -1.36 12.31
CA ASN A 164 -9.60 -2.72 11.97
C ASN A 164 -8.11 -3.01 12.20
N VAL A 165 -7.27 -2.00 12.38
CA VAL A 165 -5.80 -2.19 12.45
C VAL A 165 -5.37 -3.13 13.57
N GLU A 166 -6.02 -3.08 14.75
CA GLU A 166 -5.68 -3.96 15.89
C GLU A 166 -5.94 -5.45 15.57
N GLU A 167 -7.06 -5.75 14.89
CA GLU A 167 -7.38 -7.12 14.48
C GLU A 167 -6.29 -7.67 13.54
N TYR A 168 -5.92 -6.86 12.55
CA TYR A 168 -4.90 -7.26 11.58
C TYR A 168 -3.48 -7.24 12.16
N ALA A 169 -3.16 -6.41 13.14
CA ALA A 169 -1.86 -6.41 13.82
C ALA A 169 -1.53 -7.75 14.51
N ALA A 170 -2.55 -8.53 14.86
CA ALA A 170 -2.37 -9.87 15.41
C ALA A 170 -2.08 -10.94 14.34
N LEU A 171 -2.26 -10.64 13.06
CA LEU A 171 -2.11 -11.56 11.93
C LEU A 171 -0.84 -11.31 11.10
N TYR A 172 -0.25 -10.10 11.19
CA TYR A 172 0.89 -9.65 10.39
C TYR A 172 2.10 -9.30 11.24
#